data_443386a1cf31842c4c30e4e18888b115
#
_entry.id   443386a1cf31842c4c30e4e18888b115
#
_cell.length_a   1.000
_cell.length_b   1.000
_cell.length_c   1.000
_cell.angle_alpha   90.00
_cell.angle_beta   90.00
_cell.angle_gamma   90.00
#
_symmetry.space_group_name_H-M   'P 1'
#
loop_
_entity.id
_entity.type
_entity.pdbx_description
1 polymer ?
#
loop_
_entity_poly.entity_id
_entity_poly.type
_entity_poly.pdbx_seq_one_letter_code
_entity_poly.pdbx_strand_id
1 'polypeptide(L)'
;MIPVFCLIATEDHKEELMYGEIRQGLAETLKEIRSEGLYKAERVITTAQGAQIEVSGGQQVLNFCANNYLGLAEHSEVVAAAHAALDRWGYGLSSVRFICGTQQIHRDLETSLSAFLGTEDTILYTSCFDANGGLFETLLSDEDAVISDALNHASIIDGIRLCKAQRFRYENNDMQDLAAKLREAQGARRRLIATDGVFSMDGSLANLPEICDLADRYEALVMVDDSHAVGFMGQRGRGTPEHHGVSDRVDILTGTLGKALGGASGGYTSGRAEVVELLRQRSRPYLFSNSLAPPSVAASLKAIELLSASTTLRDRLASHTQYFREQMSGVGLEVLPGEHPIVPIMLGDATLASRMADHMLERGVYVIGFSFPVVPRGTARIRTQLSAAHRAEDLDFAVAQFTAVKKKLGIS
;
A
#
# COMPACT_ATOMS: atom_id res chain seq x y z
N MET A 1 -27.54 -28.09 -62.24
CA MET A 1 -26.44 -27.42 -61.62
C MET A 1 -27.02 -26.18 -60.88
N ILE A 2 -27.26 -26.32 -59.61
CA ILE A 2 -27.76 -25.22 -58.74
C ILE A 2 -26.57 -24.80 -57.90
N PRO A 3 -26.16 -23.53 -57.87
CA PRO A 3 -25.02 -23.12 -57.07
C PRO A 3 -25.42 -23.06 -55.60
N VAL A 4 -24.69 -23.80 -54.80
CA VAL A 4 -24.70 -23.71 -53.33
C VAL A 4 -23.99 -22.41 -52.96
N PHE A 5 -24.75 -21.36 -52.71
CA PHE A 5 -24.26 -20.19 -51.99
C PHE A 5 -24.25 -20.55 -50.49
N CYS A 6 -23.05 -20.82 -50.00
CA CYS A 6 -22.79 -21.13 -48.60
C CYS A 6 -22.96 -19.86 -47.78
N LEU A 7 -23.86 -19.90 -46.82
CA LEU A 7 -24.02 -18.93 -45.74
C LEU A 7 -22.80 -18.96 -44.83
N ILE A 8 -21.83 -18.10 -45.11
CA ILE A 8 -20.75 -17.74 -44.16
C ILE A 8 -20.92 -16.26 -43.80
N ALA A 9 -22.06 -15.92 -43.25
CA ALA A 9 -22.33 -14.54 -42.84
C ALA A 9 -22.96 -14.43 -41.44
N THR A 10 -22.81 -15.42 -40.56
CA THR A 10 -23.55 -15.43 -39.29
C THR A 10 -22.72 -15.42 -38.02
N GLU A 11 -21.44 -15.74 -38.08
CA GLU A 11 -20.60 -15.72 -36.86
C GLU A 11 -19.94 -14.34 -36.65
N ASP A 12 -19.35 -13.75 -37.66
CA ASP A 12 -18.76 -12.40 -37.57
C ASP A 12 -19.83 -11.33 -37.24
N HIS A 13 -21.06 -11.46 -37.80
CA HIS A 13 -22.14 -10.51 -37.48
C HIS A 13 -22.71 -10.68 -36.08
N LYS A 14 -22.66 -11.86 -35.49
CA LYS A 14 -23.06 -12.07 -34.09
C LYS A 14 -22.00 -11.55 -33.11
N GLU A 15 -20.70 -11.74 -33.40
CA GLU A 15 -19.62 -11.18 -32.61
C GLU A 15 -19.60 -9.64 -32.65
N GLU A 16 -19.81 -9.04 -33.84
CA GLU A 16 -19.91 -7.58 -33.97
C GLU A 16 -21.15 -7.01 -33.25
N LEU A 17 -22.30 -7.69 -33.29
CA LEU A 17 -23.49 -7.27 -32.55
C LEU A 17 -23.32 -7.41 -31.04
N MET A 18 -22.75 -8.52 -30.55
CA MET A 18 -22.57 -8.77 -29.13
C MET A 18 -21.50 -7.82 -28.53
N TYR A 19 -20.39 -7.58 -29.24
CA TYR A 19 -19.41 -6.58 -28.80
C TYR A 19 -19.96 -5.16 -28.86
N GLY A 20 -20.82 -4.85 -29.84
CA GLY A 20 -21.51 -3.56 -29.95
C GLY A 20 -22.37 -3.25 -28.73
N GLU A 21 -23.16 -4.21 -28.25
CA GLU A 21 -23.97 -4.07 -27.03
C GLU A 21 -23.12 -3.92 -25.79
N ILE A 22 -22.04 -4.74 -25.63
CA ILE A 22 -21.08 -4.62 -24.52
C ILE A 22 -20.39 -3.27 -24.57
N ARG A 23 -19.96 -2.81 -25.76
CA ARG A 23 -19.30 -1.50 -25.95
C ARG A 23 -20.20 -0.35 -25.49
N GLN A 24 -21.49 -0.42 -25.83
CA GLN A 24 -22.46 0.60 -25.43
C GLN A 24 -22.60 0.63 -23.90
N GLY A 25 -22.80 -0.52 -23.25
CA GLY A 25 -22.91 -0.62 -21.80
C GLY A 25 -21.63 -0.11 -21.08
N LEU A 26 -20.44 -0.46 -21.59
CA LEU A 26 -19.18 0.06 -21.05
C LEU A 26 -19.06 1.58 -21.23
N ALA A 27 -19.48 2.12 -22.38
CA ALA A 27 -19.46 3.56 -22.63
C ALA A 27 -20.43 4.32 -21.71
N GLU A 28 -21.60 3.77 -21.43
CA GLU A 28 -22.57 4.32 -20.48
C GLU A 28 -21.99 4.32 -19.06
N THR A 29 -21.43 3.19 -18.60
CA THR A 29 -20.75 3.10 -17.29
C THR A 29 -19.61 4.13 -17.15
N LEU A 30 -18.77 4.29 -18.20
CA LEU A 30 -17.71 5.30 -18.19
C LEU A 30 -18.24 6.73 -18.15
N LYS A 31 -19.38 6.98 -18.80
CA LYS A 31 -20.06 8.28 -18.75
C LYS A 31 -20.61 8.58 -17.35
N GLU A 32 -21.20 7.58 -16.69
CA GLU A 32 -21.66 7.70 -15.30
C GLU A 32 -20.51 8.01 -14.37
N ILE A 33 -19.39 7.25 -14.45
CA ILE A 33 -18.16 7.50 -13.67
C ILE A 33 -17.67 8.94 -13.84
N ARG A 34 -17.70 9.47 -15.07
CA ARG A 34 -17.32 10.87 -15.32
C ARG A 34 -18.30 11.88 -14.74
N SER A 35 -19.62 11.61 -14.90
CA SER A 35 -20.66 12.52 -14.39
C SER A 35 -20.70 12.60 -12.86
N GLU A 36 -20.31 11.52 -12.18
CA GLU A 36 -20.20 11.45 -10.72
C GLU A 36 -18.86 12.04 -10.19
N GLY A 37 -17.96 12.50 -11.08
CA GLY A 37 -16.64 13.01 -10.68
C GLY A 37 -15.68 11.94 -10.17
N LEU A 38 -15.94 10.66 -10.47
CA LEU A 38 -15.15 9.51 -10.01
C LEU A 38 -14.10 9.05 -11.01
N TYR A 39 -14.02 9.70 -12.18
CA TYR A 39 -13.07 9.34 -13.21
C TYR A 39 -11.62 9.66 -12.77
N LYS A 40 -10.78 8.64 -12.83
CA LYS A 40 -9.36 8.75 -12.46
C LYS A 40 -8.53 9.03 -13.70
N ALA A 41 -8.01 10.26 -13.82
CA ALA A 41 -7.07 10.64 -14.87
C ALA A 41 -5.64 10.45 -14.36
N GLU A 42 -4.81 9.73 -15.13
CA GLU A 42 -3.38 9.57 -14.84
C GLU A 42 -2.63 10.83 -15.26
N ARG A 43 -1.86 11.41 -14.33
CA ARG A 43 -0.96 12.54 -14.61
C ARG A 43 0.44 11.99 -14.86
N VAL A 44 0.97 12.22 -16.07
CA VAL A 44 2.27 11.65 -16.48
C VAL A 44 3.41 12.49 -15.88
N ILE A 45 4.33 11.80 -15.18
CA ILE A 45 5.57 12.35 -14.66
C ILE A 45 6.67 12.11 -15.69
N THR A 46 7.48 13.15 -15.99
CA THR A 46 8.52 13.13 -17.04
C THR A 46 9.94 13.09 -16.45
N THR A 47 10.08 13.02 -15.13
CA THR A 47 11.35 12.92 -14.41
C THR A 47 11.41 11.63 -13.58
N ALA A 48 12.52 11.40 -12.88
CA ALA A 48 12.57 10.44 -11.79
C ALA A 48 11.59 10.81 -10.67
N GLN A 49 11.23 9.83 -9.84
CA GLN A 49 10.31 10.02 -8.72
C GLN A 49 11.04 10.62 -7.51
N GLY A 50 10.71 11.86 -7.16
CA GLY A 50 11.33 12.58 -6.04
C GLY A 50 10.37 13.52 -5.33
N ALA A 51 10.91 14.35 -4.44
CA ALA A 51 10.17 15.43 -3.77
C ALA A 51 9.77 16.54 -4.76
N GLN A 52 10.58 16.77 -5.79
CA GLN A 52 10.30 17.64 -6.93
C GLN A 52 10.24 16.79 -8.19
N ILE A 53 9.21 16.98 -8.98
CA ILE A 53 8.99 16.24 -10.23
C ILE A 53 8.54 17.20 -11.33
N GLU A 54 8.67 16.77 -12.57
CA GLU A 54 8.06 17.43 -13.71
C GLU A 54 6.88 16.59 -14.21
N VAL A 55 5.77 17.25 -14.47
CA VAL A 55 4.59 16.62 -15.12
C VAL A 55 4.51 17.03 -16.59
N SER A 56 3.70 16.30 -17.37
CA SER A 56 3.47 16.58 -18.78
C SER A 56 3.19 18.07 -19.02
N GLY A 57 3.87 18.66 -20.00
CA GLY A 57 3.83 20.09 -20.27
C GLY A 57 4.99 20.90 -19.66
N GLY A 58 5.94 20.24 -19.00
CA GLY A 58 7.16 20.84 -18.46
C GLY A 58 6.97 21.60 -17.15
N GLN A 59 5.84 21.40 -16.46
CA GLN A 59 5.59 22.04 -15.17
C GLN A 59 6.32 21.33 -14.05
N GLN A 60 7.20 22.05 -13.34
CA GLN A 60 7.85 21.60 -12.12
C GLN A 60 6.87 21.71 -10.93
N VAL A 61 6.74 20.67 -10.14
CA VAL A 61 5.83 20.61 -8.99
C VAL A 61 6.45 19.87 -7.80
N LEU A 62 6.05 20.26 -6.60
CA LEU A 62 6.35 19.53 -5.37
C LEU A 62 5.40 18.34 -5.22
N ASN A 63 5.93 17.16 -4.98
CA ASN A 63 5.18 15.91 -4.92
C ASN A 63 4.80 15.56 -3.49
N PHE A 64 3.52 15.71 -3.16
CA PHE A 64 2.93 15.31 -1.88
C PHE A 64 2.01 14.09 -2.02
N CYS A 65 2.20 13.25 -3.05
CA CYS A 65 1.38 12.07 -3.31
C CYS A 65 2.13 10.74 -3.18
N ALA A 66 3.44 10.73 -3.47
CA ALA A 66 4.20 9.50 -3.54
C ALA A 66 4.38 8.88 -2.15
N ASN A 67 4.28 7.55 -2.07
CA ASN A 67 4.63 6.79 -0.85
C ASN A 67 6.16 6.69 -0.65
N ASN A 68 6.91 7.66 -1.14
CA ASN A 68 8.37 7.75 -1.05
C ASN A 68 8.80 8.42 0.26
N TYR A 69 8.33 7.86 1.38
CA TYR A 69 8.47 8.45 2.74
C TYR A 69 9.90 8.86 3.10
N LEU A 70 10.88 8.06 2.70
CA LEU A 70 12.28 8.26 3.03
C LEU A 70 13.11 8.86 1.88
N GLY A 71 12.47 9.13 0.73
CA GLY A 71 13.15 9.70 -0.45
C GLY A 71 14.11 8.72 -1.14
N LEU A 72 13.95 7.41 -0.94
CA LEU A 72 14.91 6.41 -1.44
C LEU A 72 14.70 6.03 -2.91
N ALA A 73 13.60 6.40 -3.55
CA ALA A 73 13.29 5.99 -4.92
C ALA A 73 14.33 6.45 -5.95
N GLU A 74 14.98 7.59 -5.73
CA GLU A 74 16.06 8.13 -6.57
C GLU A 74 17.41 8.28 -5.82
N HIS A 75 17.52 7.69 -4.63
CA HIS A 75 18.75 7.79 -3.83
C HIS A 75 19.92 7.16 -4.59
N SER A 76 21.03 7.90 -4.70
CA SER A 76 22.16 7.51 -5.55
C SER A 76 22.73 6.12 -5.24
N GLU A 77 22.83 5.74 -3.97
CA GLU A 77 23.32 4.41 -3.57
C GLU A 77 22.31 3.30 -3.89
N VAL A 78 21.01 3.56 -3.79
CA VAL A 78 19.95 2.61 -4.14
C VAL A 78 19.96 2.37 -5.66
N VAL A 79 20.06 3.45 -6.44
CA VAL A 79 20.16 3.39 -7.91
C VAL A 79 21.43 2.68 -8.33
N ALA A 80 22.58 2.99 -7.71
CA ALA A 80 23.86 2.32 -8.00
C ALA A 80 23.82 0.81 -7.70
N ALA A 81 23.16 0.40 -6.60
CA ALA A 81 22.98 -1.01 -6.28
C ALA A 81 22.13 -1.74 -7.34
N ALA A 82 21.08 -1.09 -7.85
CA ALA A 82 20.27 -1.63 -8.93
C ALA A 82 21.09 -1.82 -10.23
N HIS A 83 21.93 -0.84 -10.61
CA HIS A 83 22.83 -0.95 -11.77
C HIS A 83 23.82 -2.10 -11.60
N ALA A 84 24.48 -2.20 -10.45
CA ALA A 84 25.41 -3.31 -10.18
C ALA A 84 24.72 -4.69 -10.23
N ALA A 85 23.46 -4.76 -9.84
CA ALA A 85 22.70 -5.99 -9.94
C ALA A 85 22.36 -6.37 -11.39
N LEU A 86 22.11 -5.41 -12.28
CA LEU A 86 21.93 -5.67 -13.71
C LEU A 86 23.19 -6.32 -14.30
N ASP A 87 24.38 -5.82 -13.96
CA ASP A 87 25.65 -6.35 -14.46
C ASP A 87 25.94 -7.74 -13.91
N ARG A 88 25.63 -8.00 -12.65
CA ARG A 88 25.98 -9.27 -11.98
C ARG A 88 24.94 -10.37 -12.16
N TRP A 89 23.66 -10.02 -12.05
CA TRP A 89 22.55 -10.98 -11.95
C TRP A 89 21.64 -11.00 -13.19
N GLY A 90 21.77 -10.02 -14.08
CA GLY A 90 20.89 -9.81 -15.22
C GLY A 90 19.60 -9.10 -14.84
N TYR A 91 18.74 -8.91 -15.84
CA TYR A 91 17.46 -8.17 -15.69
C TYR A 91 16.39 -8.99 -15.00
N GLY A 92 16.26 -10.27 -15.32
CA GLY A 92 15.16 -11.11 -14.81
C GLY A 92 15.48 -12.60 -14.93
N LEU A 93 14.62 -13.44 -14.36
CA LEU A 93 14.86 -14.87 -14.26
C LEU A 93 14.01 -15.72 -15.19
N SER A 94 12.94 -15.16 -15.78
CA SER A 94 12.00 -15.89 -16.66
C SER A 94 11.44 -17.16 -16.00
N SER A 95 11.32 -17.18 -14.68
CA SER A 95 10.90 -18.33 -13.90
C SER A 95 10.33 -17.96 -12.55
N VAL A 96 9.51 -18.84 -12.00
CA VAL A 96 9.06 -18.82 -10.60
C VAL A 96 10.15 -19.37 -9.68
N ARG A 97 10.03 -19.06 -8.38
CA ARG A 97 11.07 -19.31 -7.37
C ARG A 97 11.52 -20.77 -7.27
N PHE A 98 10.61 -21.73 -7.25
CA PHE A 98 10.95 -23.13 -6.98
C PHE A 98 11.50 -23.88 -8.21
N ILE A 99 11.29 -23.40 -9.43
CA ILE A 99 11.80 -24.06 -10.65
C ILE A 99 13.27 -23.66 -10.86
N CYS A 100 13.53 -22.43 -11.32
CA CYS A 100 14.89 -21.90 -11.51
C CYS A 100 14.97 -20.38 -11.29
N GLY A 101 13.97 -19.79 -10.61
CA GLY A 101 13.86 -18.36 -10.36
C GLY A 101 14.40 -17.92 -9.00
N THR A 102 15.26 -18.70 -8.33
CA THR A 102 15.88 -18.30 -7.06
C THR A 102 17.38 -18.09 -7.28
N GLN A 103 17.83 -16.85 -7.16
CA GLN A 103 19.23 -16.48 -7.07
C GLN A 103 19.63 -16.22 -5.61
N GLN A 104 20.92 -16.23 -5.31
CA GLN A 104 21.43 -15.98 -3.96
C GLN A 104 20.92 -14.65 -3.39
N ILE A 105 20.86 -13.60 -4.20
CA ILE A 105 20.42 -12.27 -3.77
C ILE A 105 18.98 -12.25 -3.22
N HIS A 106 18.10 -13.16 -3.66
CA HIS A 106 16.76 -13.31 -3.08
C HIS A 106 16.82 -13.81 -1.64
N ARG A 107 17.70 -14.81 -1.39
CA ARG A 107 17.93 -15.35 -0.03
C ARG A 107 18.58 -14.32 0.87
N ASP A 108 19.50 -13.53 0.32
CA ASP A 108 20.15 -12.45 1.04
C ASP A 108 19.12 -11.41 1.51
N LEU A 109 18.16 -11.03 0.64
CA LEU A 109 17.08 -10.11 1.00
C LEU A 109 16.11 -10.72 2.03
N GLU A 110 15.71 -11.99 1.87
CA GLU A 110 14.88 -12.69 2.86
C GLU A 110 15.54 -12.70 4.25
N THR A 111 16.84 -13.04 4.32
CA THR A 111 17.62 -13.02 5.55
C THR A 111 17.76 -11.60 6.13
N SER A 112 18.02 -10.61 5.27
CA SER A 112 18.16 -9.21 5.69
C SER A 112 16.85 -8.65 6.25
N LEU A 113 15.71 -8.96 5.63
CA LEU A 113 14.38 -8.57 6.11
C LEU A 113 14.06 -9.22 7.47
N SER A 114 14.30 -10.52 7.62
CA SER A 114 14.08 -11.21 8.90
C SER A 114 14.91 -10.60 10.02
N ALA A 115 16.19 -10.34 9.76
CA ALA A 115 17.09 -9.70 10.73
C ALA A 115 16.65 -8.25 11.07
N PHE A 116 16.22 -7.50 10.06
CA PHE A 116 15.75 -6.12 10.25
C PHE A 116 14.45 -6.08 11.05
N LEU A 117 13.48 -6.92 10.73
CA LEU A 117 12.17 -6.97 11.39
C LEU A 117 12.23 -7.68 12.75
N GLY A 118 13.21 -8.54 12.98
CA GLY A 118 13.32 -9.36 14.18
C GLY A 118 12.40 -10.59 14.15
N THR A 119 12.15 -11.14 12.95
CA THR A 119 11.32 -12.33 12.73
C THR A 119 12.17 -13.57 12.43
N GLU A 120 11.55 -14.75 12.40
CA GLU A 120 12.27 -16.03 12.22
C GLU A 120 12.63 -16.29 10.74
N ASP A 121 11.72 -16.01 9.80
CA ASP A 121 11.94 -16.18 8.36
C ASP A 121 11.10 -15.19 7.54
N THR A 122 11.43 -15.05 6.25
CA THR A 122 10.78 -14.17 5.29
C THR A 122 10.66 -14.82 3.92
N ILE A 123 9.55 -14.58 3.23
CA ILE A 123 9.29 -15.01 1.85
C ILE A 123 8.96 -13.78 0.99
N LEU A 124 9.56 -13.70 -0.21
CA LEU A 124 9.37 -12.58 -1.15
C LEU A 124 8.26 -12.86 -2.16
N TYR A 125 7.53 -11.80 -2.51
CA TYR A 125 6.50 -11.77 -3.54
C TYR A 125 6.74 -10.61 -4.52
N THR A 126 6.04 -10.61 -5.65
CA THR A 126 6.10 -9.52 -6.65
C THR A 126 5.43 -8.23 -6.15
N SER A 127 4.53 -8.34 -5.19
CA SER A 127 3.91 -7.21 -4.49
C SER A 127 3.41 -7.63 -3.11
N CYS A 128 3.09 -6.67 -2.22
CA CYS A 128 2.38 -6.96 -0.97
C CYS A 128 0.93 -7.39 -1.25
N PHE A 129 0.35 -6.98 -2.37
CA PHE A 129 -0.95 -7.47 -2.81
C PHE A 129 -0.93 -8.99 -3.00
N ASP A 130 0.12 -9.51 -3.66
CA ASP A 130 0.34 -10.95 -3.84
C ASP A 130 0.63 -11.66 -2.51
N ALA A 131 1.41 -11.04 -1.62
CA ALA A 131 1.68 -11.58 -0.28
C ALA A 131 0.38 -11.78 0.51
N ASN A 132 -0.47 -10.76 0.59
CA ASN A 132 -1.77 -10.84 1.24
C ASN A 132 -2.73 -11.79 0.51
N GLY A 133 -2.75 -11.77 -0.82
CA GLY A 133 -3.57 -12.66 -1.64
C GLY A 133 -3.26 -14.14 -1.44
N GLY A 134 -1.99 -14.47 -1.18
CA GLY A 134 -1.54 -15.86 -0.98
C GLY A 134 -1.53 -16.34 0.46
N LEU A 135 -1.81 -15.47 1.43
CA LEU A 135 -1.70 -15.78 2.86
C LEU A 135 -2.86 -16.63 3.37
N PHE A 136 -4.07 -16.11 3.27
CA PHE A 136 -5.24 -16.64 3.98
C PHE A 136 -5.66 -18.03 3.49
N GLU A 137 -5.76 -18.25 2.16
CA GLU A 137 -6.12 -19.56 1.61
C GLU A 137 -5.04 -20.64 1.88
N THR A 138 -3.80 -20.21 2.11
CA THR A 138 -2.70 -21.13 2.43
C THR A 138 -2.74 -21.59 3.88
N LEU A 139 -3.06 -20.70 4.81
CA LEU A 139 -3.01 -20.95 6.25
C LEU A 139 -4.32 -21.47 6.83
N LEU A 140 -5.47 -21.09 6.25
CA LEU A 140 -6.79 -21.29 6.83
C LEU A 140 -7.66 -22.17 5.92
N SER A 141 -8.50 -22.98 6.57
CA SER A 141 -9.51 -23.83 5.95
C SER A 141 -10.92 -23.42 6.39
N ASP A 142 -11.93 -24.17 6.01
CA ASP A 142 -13.33 -24.00 6.41
C ASP A 142 -13.61 -24.28 7.90
N GLU A 143 -12.66 -24.93 8.62
CA GLU A 143 -12.73 -25.12 10.06
C GLU A 143 -12.19 -23.92 10.86
N ASP A 144 -11.57 -22.96 10.20
CA ASP A 144 -10.87 -21.83 10.80
C ASP A 144 -11.68 -20.52 10.66
N ALA A 145 -11.29 -19.47 11.35
CA ALA A 145 -11.88 -18.15 11.28
C ALA A 145 -10.84 -17.06 11.03
N VAL A 146 -11.23 -16.04 10.25
CA VAL A 146 -10.49 -14.80 10.10
C VAL A 146 -11.34 -13.62 10.57
N ILE A 147 -10.76 -12.78 11.43
CA ILE A 147 -11.38 -11.59 12.03
C ILE A 147 -10.67 -10.37 11.49
N SER A 148 -11.29 -9.64 10.58
CA SER A 148 -10.68 -8.56 9.79
C SER A 148 -11.19 -7.20 10.18
N ASP A 149 -10.29 -6.21 10.32
CA ASP A 149 -10.68 -4.80 10.45
C ASP A 149 -11.44 -4.33 9.21
N ALA A 150 -12.44 -3.49 9.43
CA ALA A 150 -13.35 -2.99 8.40
C ALA A 150 -12.67 -2.11 7.33
N LEU A 151 -11.57 -1.43 7.69
CA LEU A 151 -10.82 -0.53 6.80
C LEU A 151 -9.52 -1.12 6.27
N ASN A 152 -9.31 -2.42 6.44
CA ASN A 152 -8.15 -3.10 5.88
C ASN A 152 -8.00 -2.84 4.38
N HIS A 153 -6.76 -2.85 3.92
CA HIS A 153 -6.40 -2.69 2.52
C HIS A 153 -7.09 -3.73 1.63
N ALA A 154 -7.43 -3.34 0.40
CA ALA A 154 -8.12 -4.18 -0.58
C ALA A 154 -7.46 -5.57 -0.77
N SER A 155 -6.13 -5.66 -0.69
CA SER A 155 -5.41 -6.93 -0.82
C SER A 155 -5.71 -7.92 0.32
N ILE A 156 -5.90 -7.44 1.55
CA ILE A 156 -6.33 -8.26 2.68
C ILE A 156 -7.77 -8.73 2.45
N ILE A 157 -8.66 -7.80 2.08
CA ILE A 157 -10.07 -8.12 1.79
C ILE A 157 -10.18 -9.18 0.68
N ASP A 158 -9.44 -9.01 -0.40
CA ASP A 158 -9.46 -9.93 -1.53
C ASP A 158 -8.79 -11.28 -1.19
N GLY A 159 -7.69 -11.27 -0.44
CA GLY A 159 -7.06 -12.49 0.07
C GLY A 159 -8.02 -13.30 0.98
N ILE A 160 -8.77 -12.62 1.85
CA ILE A 160 -9.80 -13.24 2.67
C ILE A 160 -10.95 -13.80 1.82
N ARG A 161 -11.34 -13.12 0.73
CA ARG A 161 -12.36 -13.61 -0.20
C ARG A 161 -11.97 -14.92 -0.90
N LEU A 162 -10.68 -15.14 -1.14
CA LEU A 162 -10.18 -16.36 -1.76
C LEU A 162 -10.17 -17.54 -0.78
N CYS A 163 -10.10 -17.32 0.53
CA CYS A 163 -10.04 -18.39 1.51
C CYS A 163 -11.45 -18.93 1.88
N LYS A 164 -11.50 -20.15 2.41
CA LYS A 164 -12.74 -20.81 2.82
C LYS A 164 -13.10 -20.62 4.30
N ALA A 165 -12.24 -19.95 5.07
CA ALA A 165 -12.46 -19.71 6.48
C ALA A 165 -13.74 -18.91 6.75
N GLN A 166 -14.30 -19.09 7.94
CA GLN A 166 -15.38 -18.24 8.44
C GLN A 166 -14.88 -16.80 8.54
N ARG A 167 -15.67 -15.83 8.06
CA ARG A 167 -15.25 -14.42 7.94
C ARG A 167 -16.03 -13.57 8.91
N PHE A 168 -15.31 -12.90 9.78
CA PHE A 168 -15.84 -11.92 10.72
C PHE A 168 -15.19 -10.56 10.41
N ARG A 169 -15.99 -9.51 10.45
CA ARG A 169 -15.53 -8.15 10.24
C ARG A 169 -15.87 -7.35 11.48
N TYR A 170 -14.89 -6.63 12.03
CA TYR A 170 -15.10 -5.71 13.14
C TYR A 170 -14.91 -4.25 12.68
N GLU A 171 -15.61 -3.32 13.34
CA GLU A 171 -15.51 -1.90 13.03
C GLU A 171 -14.10 -1.38 13.32
N ASN A 172 -13.64 -0.45 12.47
CA ASN A 172 -12.25 0.02 12.49
C ASN A 172 -11.80 0.46 13.88
N ASN A 173 -10.75 -0.18 14.37
CA ASN A 173 -10.15 0.08 15.68
C ASN A 173 -11.11 -0.05 16.87
N ASP A 174 -12.26 -0.71 16.73
CA ASP A 174 -13.20 -0.98 17.82
C ASP A 174 -12.86 -2.30 18.51
N MET A 175 -12.18 -2.20 19.64
CA MET A 175 -11.75 -3.35 20.42
C MET A 175 -12.90 -4.08 21.09
N GLN A 176 -14.04 -3.43 21.33
CA GLN A 176 -15.23 -4.06 21.89
C GLN A 176 -15.90 -4.94 20.82
N ASP A 177 -16.01 -4.45 19.59
CA ASP A 177 -16.53 -5.23 18.48
C ASP A 177 -15.57 -6.36 18.11
N LEU A 178 -14.24 -6.13 18.09
CA LEU A 178 -13.25 -7.19 17.92
C LEU A 178 -13.43 -8.31 18.95
N ALA A 179 -13.58 -7.98 20.22
CA ALA A 179 -13.85 -8.96 21.28
C ALA A 179 -15.17 -9.72 21.08
N ALA A 180 -16.21 -9.03 20.55
CA ALA A 180 -17.46 -9.69 20.19
C ALA A 180 -17.28 -10.68 19.06
N LYS A 181 -16.57 -10.31 17.98
CA LYS A 181 -16.27 -11.19 16.84
C LYS A 181 -15.41 -12.40 17.22
N LEU A 182 -14.45 -12.21 18.11
CA LEU A 182 -13.64 -13.29 18.63
C LEU A 182 -14.48 -14.30 19.45
N ARG A 183 -15.47 -13.81 20.23
CA ARG A 183 -16.43 -14.69 20.91
C ARG A 183 -17.31 -15.47 19.92
N GLU A 184 -17.80 -14.81 18.87
CA GLU A 184 -18.58 -15.47 17.81
C GLU A 184 -17.75 -16.56 17.12
N ALA A 185 -16.45 -16.36 16.95
CA ALA A 185 -15.51 -17.27 16.29
C ALA A 185 -14.96 -18.40 17.20
N GLN A 186 -15.38 -18.51 18.46
CA GLN A 186 -14.81 -19.50 19.41
C GLN A 186 -14.94 -20.95 18.97
N GLY A 187 -15.94 -21.29 18.14
CA GLY A 187 -16.13 -22.63 17.59
C GLY A 187 -15.12 -23.01 16.49
N ALA A 188 -14.37 -22.08 15.96
CA ALA A 188 -13.38 -22.33 14.93
C ALA A 188 -12.12 -23.00 15.53
N ARG A 189 -11.49 -23.89 14.74
CA ARG A 189 -10.26 -24.59 15.12
C ARG A 189 -9.11 -23.61 15.38
N ARG A 190 -8.94 -22.62 14.49
CA ARG A 190 -7.95 -21.54 14.57
C ARG A 190 -8.61 -20.20 14.29
N ARG A 191 -8.08 -19.16 14.90
CA ARG A 191 -8.52 -17.77 14.68
C ARG A 191 -7.33 -16.95 14.24
N LEU A 192 -7.51 -16.09 13.23
CA LEU A 192 -6.52 -15.14 12.75
C LEU A 192 -7.14 -13.74 12.75
N ILE A 193 -6.58 -12.82 13.53
CA ILE A 193 -6.89 -11.39 13.45
C ILE A 193 -6.03 -10.79 12.36
N ALA A 194 -6.64 -10.05 11.44
CA ALA A 194 -5.95 -9.37 10.34
C ALA A 194 -6.23 -7.86 10.38
N THR A 195 -5.18 -7.06 10.39
CA THR A 195 -5.27 -5.60 10.40
C THR A 195 -4.13 -4.97 9.59
N ASP A 196 -4.39 -3.79 8.97
CA ASP A 196 -3.32 -2.87 8.63
C ASP A 196 -2.68 -2.34 9.93
N GLY A 197 -1.36 -2.15 9.94
CA GLY A 197 -0.68 -1.45 11.02
C GLY A 197 -0.93 0.06 10.96
N VAL A 198 -0.97 0.59 9.73
CA VAL A 198 -1.36 1.97 9.42
C VAL A 198 -2.39 1.97 8.30
N PHE A 199 -3.57 2.54 8.57
CA PHE A 199 -4.64 2.67 7.58
C PHE A 199 -4.31 3.75 6.56
N SER A 200 -4.15 3.33 5.31
CA SER A 200 -3.53 4.12 4.24
C SER A 200 -4.25 5.42 3.86
N MET A 201 -5.55 5.52 4.13
CA MET A 201 -6.35 6.71 3.77
C MET A 201 -6.38 7.76 4.87
N ASP A 202 -6.13 7.37 6.12
CA ASP A 202 -6.25 8.21 7.30
C ASP A 202 -4.90 8.47 7.99
N GLY A 203 -3.95 7.57 7.84
CA GLY A 203 -2.70 7.60 8.61
C GLY A 203 -2.90 7.25 10.09
N SER A 204 -4.06 6.69 10.44
CA SER A 204 -4.33 6.18 11.78
C SER A 204 -3.62 4.85 12.01
N LEU A 205 -3.20 4.61 13.26
CA LEU A 205 -2.53 3.38 13.67
C LEU A 205 -3.54 2.41 14.26
N ALA A 206 -3.33 1.11 14.01
CA ALA A 206 -4.06 0.06 14.70
C ALA A 206 -3.66 0.02 16.19
N ASN A 207 -4.63 -0.27 17.06
CA ASN A 207 -4.38 -0.43 18.50
C ASN A 207 -3.79 -1.82 18.79
N LEU A 208 -2.55 -2.04 18.30
CA LEU A 208 -1.88 -3.35 18.41
C LEU A 208 -1.77 -3.87 19.84
N PRO A 209 -1.53 -3.05 20.89
CA PRO A 209 -1.50 -3.57 22.26
C PRO A 209 -2.80 -4.28 22.65
N GLU A 210 -3.96 -3.63 22.45
CA GLU A 210 -5.25 -4.26 22.80
C GLU A 210 -5.60 -5.42 21.85
N ILE A 211 -5.24 -5.33 20.55
CA ILE A 211 -5.41 -6.44 19.60
C ILE A 211 -4.65 -7.66 20.09
N CYS A 212 -3.39 -7.50 20.52
CA CYS A 212 -2.59 -8.58 21.07
C CYS A 212 -3.16 -9.12 22.39
N ASP A 213 -3.66 -8.25 23.28
CA ASP A 213 -4.31 -8.67 24.53
C ASP A 213 -5.56 -9.52 24.27
N LEU A 214 -6.33 -9.16 23.26
CA LEU A 214 -7.48 -9.94 22.82
C LEU A 214 -7.05 -11.25 22.14
N ALA A 215 -5.99 -11.21 21.32
CA ALA A 215 -5.43 -12.39 20.69
C ALA A 215 -4.99 -13.43 21.71
N ASP A 216 -4.26 -13.03 22.75
CA ASP A 216 -3.85 -13.91 23.84
C ASP A 216 -5.06 -14.52 24.58
N ARG A 217 -6.08 -13.67 24.88
CA ARG A 217 -7.29 -14.12 25.59
C ARG A 217 -8.12 -15.14 24.82
N TYR A 218 -8.17 -15.00 23.49
CA TYR A 218 -9.02 -15.83 22.62
C TYR A 218 -8.20 -16.84 21.80
N GLU A 219 -6.91 -17.02 22.11
CA GLU A 219 -5.99 -17.94 21.42
C GLU A 219 -6.03 -17.73 19.90
N ALA A 220 -5.87 -16.49 19.46
CA ALA A 220 -5.83 -16.09 18.06
C ALA A 220 -4.41 -15.70 17.63
N LEU A 221 -4.07 -15.93 16.35
CA LEU A 221 -2.89 -15.38 15.71
C LEU A 221 -3.12 -13.91 15.32
N VAL A 222 -2.06 -13.14 15.25
CA VAL A 222 -2.09 -11.73 14.81
C VAL A 222 -1.29 -11.57 13.53
N MET A 223 -1.96 -11.07 12.48
CA MET A 223 -1.35 -10.64 11.22
C MET A 223 -1.49 -9.13 11.06
N VAL A 224 -0.38 -8.46 10.73
CA VAL A 224 -0.31 -7.03 10.50
C VAL A 224 0.27 -6.76 9.11
N ASP A 225 -0.45 -6.00 8.28
CA ASP A 225 0.13 -5.38 7.07
C ASP A 225 0.77 -4.05 7.46
N ASP A 226 2.08 -4.01 7.41
CA ASP A 226 2.88 -2.87 7.85
C ASP A 226 3.50 -2.08 6.68
N SER A 227 2.87 -2.17 5.51
CA SER A 227 3.30 -1.53 4.26
C SER A 227 3.44 -0.01 4.35
N HIS A 228 2.76 0.63 5.28
CA HIS A 228 2.83 2.08 5.51
C HIS A 228 3.66 2.46 6.76
N ALA A 229 4.41 1.54 7.33
CA ALA A 229 5.16 1.79 8.57
C ALA A 229 6.61 1.32 8.52
N VAL A 230 6.88 0.14 7.95
CA VAL A 230 8.24 -0.42 7.86
C VAL A 230 9.16 0.53 7.10
N GLY A 231 10.34 0.76 7.68
CA GLY A 231 11.36 1.70 7.23
C GLY A 231 11.48 2.95 8.10
N PHE A 232 10.39 3.40 8.75
CA PHE A 232 10.42 4.67 9.49
C PHE A 232 9.65 4.70 10.82
N MET A 233 8.65 3.86 11.05
CA MET A 233 7.97 3.79 12.33
C MET A 233 8.72 2.91 13.34
N GLY A 234 8.68 3.29 14.60
CA GLY A 234 9.45 2.66 15.66
C GLY A 234 10.90 3.17 15.73
N GLN A 235 11.59 2.87 16.84
CA GLN A 235 12.93 3.38 17.11
C GLN A 235 13.96 2.98 16.05
N ARG A 236 13.84 1.78 15.51
CA ARG A 236 14.71 1.23 14.46
C ARG A 236 14.08 1.24 13.07
N GLY A 237 12.83 1.70 12.95
CA GLY A 237 12.07 1.68 11.72
C GLY A 237 11.48 0.31 11.37
N ARG A 238 11.27 -0.55 12.36
CA ARG A 238 10.75 -1.92 12.16
C ARG A 238 9.23 -1.98 11.98
N GLY A 239 8.56 -0.84 12.10
CA GLY A 239 7.12 -0.72 11.87
C GLY A 239 6.28 -0.56 13.13
N THR A 240 4.97 -0.75 12.98
CA THR A 240 4.00 -0.52 14.06
C THR A 240 4.14 -1.49 15.24
N PRO A 241 4.53 -2.76 15.09
CA PRO A 241 4.79 -3.61 16.26
C PRO A 241 5.93 -3.12 17.14
N GLU A 242 7.02 -2.59 16.55
CA GLU A 242 8.09 -1.96 17.31
C GLU A 242 7.64 -0.66 17.97
N HIS A 243 6.88 0.16 17.23
CA HIS A 243 6.34 1.43 17.72
C HIS A 243 5.49 1.23 18.98
N HIS A 244 4.69 0.18 19.01
CA HIS A 244 3.81 -0.17 20.14
C HIS A 244 4.46 -1.10 21.19
N GLY A 245 5.69 -1.57 20.97
CA GLY A 245 6.39 -2.48 21.88
C GLY A 245 5.80 -3.88 21.97
N VAL A 246 5.18 -4.36 20.87
CA VAL A 246 4.51 -5.68 20.80
C VAL A 246 5.08 -6.59 19.70
N SER A 247 6.33 -6.38 19.29
CA SER A 247 6.95 -7.10 18.17
C SER A 247 6.97 -8.63 18.33
N ASP A 248 7.09 -9.11 19.56
CA ASP A 248 7.11 -10.54 19.91
C ASP A 248 5.72 -11.20 19.95
N ARG A 249 4.65 -10.39 19.87
CA ARG A 249 3.25 -10.82 19.95
C ARG A 249 2.54 -10.81 18.59
N VAL A 250 3.22 -10.37 17.53
CA VAL A 250 2.72 -10.41 16.15
C VAL A 250 3.32 -11.62 15.44
N ASP A 251 2.46 -12.52 14.95
CA ASP A 251 2.89 -13.77 14.34
C ASP A 251 3.28 -13.63 12.87
N ILE A 252 2.59 -12.74 12.16
CA ILE A 252 2.72 -12.55 10.71
C ILE A 252 2.77 -11.06 10.38
N LEU A 253 3.84 -10.65 9.71
CA LEU A 253 4.00 -9.32 9.12
C LEU A 253 3.96 -9.43 7.61
N THR A 254 3.13 -8.63 6.96
CA THR A 254 3.27 -8.39 5.53
C THR A 254 3.73 -6.96 5.28
N GLY A 255 4.40 -6.74 4.17
CA GLY A 255 4.91 -5.42 3.83
C GLY A 255 5.32 -5.30 2.38
N THR A 256 5.60 -4.07 1.97
CA THR A 256 5.95 -3.74 0.59
C THR A 256 7.37 -3.19 0.47
N LEU A 257 8.04 -3.55 -0.63
CA LEU A 257 9.28 -2.92 -1.08
C LEU A 257 9.02 -1.70 -1.97
N GLY A 258 7.76 -1.48 -2.34
CA GLY A 258 7.33 -0.41 -3.25
C GLY A 258 7.05 0.95 -2.59
N LYS A 259 7.47 1.15 -1.33
CA LYS A 259 7.30 2.41 -0.59
C LYS A 259 8.60 2.83 0.07
N ALA A 260 8.67 2.88 1.40
CA ALA A 260 9.86 3.32 2.14
C ALA A 260 11.11 2.46 1.90
N LEU A 261 10.98 1.20 1.54
CA LEU A 261 12.09 0.27 1.30
C LEU A 261 12.60 0.28 -0.17
N GLY A 262 12.69 1.44 -0.79
CA GLY A 262 13.28 1.62 -2.12
C GLY A 262 12.30 2.11 -3.19
N GLY A 263 11.00 1.90 -3.04
CA GLY A 263 9.97 2.51 -3.88
C GLY A 263 9.72 1.85 -5.24
N ALA A 264 10.33 0.69 -5.54
CA ALA A 264 10.11 -0.01 -6.81
C ALA A 264 8.91 -0.98 -6.72
N SER A 265 9.14 -2.26 -6.75
CA SER A 265 8.12 -3.30 -6.65
C SER A 265 8.59 -4.40 -5.70
N GLY A 266 7.67 -5.24 -5.29
CA GLY A 266 7.92 -6.35 -4.40
C GLY A 266 7.14 -6.24 -3.10
N GLY A 267 6.96 -7.38 -2.47
CA GLY A 267 6.35 -7.52 -1.17
C GLY A 267 6.93 -8.71 -0.45
N TYR A 268 6.57 -8.86 0.80
CA TYR A 268 7.03 -9.97 1.62
C TYR A 268 5.99 -10.35 2.67
N THR A 269 6.08 -11.60 3.11
CA THR A 269 5.52 -12.07 4.37
C THR A 269 6.68 -12.51 5.26
N SER A 270 6.70 -12.04 6.50
CA SER A 270 7.73 -12.31 7.49
C SER A 270 7.08 -12.73 8.81
N GLY A 271 7.65 -13.66 9.54
CA GLY A 271 7.05 -14.14 10.79
C GLY A 271 7.61 -15.47 11.26
N ARG A 272 6.72 -16.34 11.78
CA ARG A 272 7.09 -17.68 12.26
C ARG A 272 7.58 -18.56 11.10
N ALA A 273 8.64 -19.32 11.33
CA ALA A 273 9.30 -20.14 10.30
C ALA A 273 8.35 -21.13 9.63
N GLU A 274 7.46 -21.78 10.40
CA GLU A 274 6.50 -22.77 9.87
C GLU A 274 5.45 -22.10 8.97
N VAL A 275 5.05 -20.86 9.26
CA VAL A 275 4.13 -20.09 8.42
C VAL A 275 4.81 -19.78 7.09
N VAL A 276 6.03 -19.27 7.13
CA VAL A 276 6.80 -18.91 5.93
C VAL A 276 7.11 -20.15 5.08
N GLU A 277 7.50 -21.25 5.70
CA GLU A 277 7.76 -22.50 4.97
C GLU A 277 6.49 -23.05 4.31
N LEU A 278 5.34 -23.02 4.98
CA LEU A 278 4.06 -23.44 4.39
C LEU A 278 3.67 -22.55 3.19
N LEU A 279 3.91 -21.22 3.28
CA LEU A 279 3.70 -20.29 2.16
C LEU A 279 4.60 -20.64 0.97
N ARG A 280 5.87 -21.01 1.20
CA ARG A 280 6.78 -21.47 0.12
C ARG A 280 6.26 -22.69 -0.62
N GLN A 281 5.53 -23.59 0.09
CA GLN A 281 5.01 -24.83 -0.47
C GLN A 281 3.65 -24.67 -1.16
N ARG A 282 2.82 -23.71 -0.74
CA ARG A 282 1.40 -23.68 -1.14
C ARG A 282 0.87 -22.34 -1.62
N SER A 283 1.53 -21.21 -1.31
CA SER A 283 1.04 -19.89 -1.70
C SER A 283 1.04 -19.74 -3.23
N ARG A 284 -0.15 -19.65 -3.81
CA ARG A 284 -0.33 -19.61 -5.27
C ARG A 284 0.40 -18.42 -5.93
N PRO A 285 0.34 -17.17 -5.42
CA PRO A 285 1.11 -16.08 -5.99
C PRO A 285 2.63 -16.34 -6.00
N TYR A 286 3.16 -17.04 -4.99
CA TYR A 286 4.56 -17.41 -4.95
C TYR A 286 4.92 -18.52 -5.95
N LEU A 287 4.05 -19.53 -6.06
CA LEU A 287 4.30 -20.70 -6.91
C LEU A 287 4.12 -20.41 -8.40
N PHE A 288 3.30 -19.42 -8.77
CA PHE A 288 2.86 -19.20 -10.15
C PHE A 288 3.21 -17.83 -10.73
N SER A 289 3.74 -16.89 -9.92
CA SER A 289 4.28 -15.62 -10.42
C SER A 289 5.80 -15.66 -10.53
N ASN A 290 6.35 -14.97 -11.53
CA ASN A 290 7.79 -14.84 -11.69
C ASN A 290 8.45 -14.19 -10.47
N SER A 291 9.71 -14.54 -10.24
CA SER A 291 10.52 -14.00 -9.17
C SER A 291 10.70 -12.48 -9.29
N LEU A 292 10.85 -11.81 -8.17
CA LEU A 292 11.21 -10.40 -8.13
C LEU A 292 12.52 -10.14 -8.87
N ALA A 293 12.55 -9.11 -9.69
CA ALA A 293 13.71 -8.78 -10.52
C ALA A 293 14.95 -8.44 -9.68
N PRO A 294 16.15 -8.95 -10.03
CA PRO A 294 17.38 -8.74 -9.27
C PRO A 294 17.71 -7.27 -8.97
N PRO A 295 17.49 -6.29 -9.88
CA PRO A 295 17.71 -4.88 -9.57
C PRO A 295 16.83 -4.37 -8.41
N SER A 296 15.56 -4.79 -8.36
CA SER A 296 14.65 -4.43 -7.26
C SER A 296 15.09 -5.06 -5.94
N VAL A 297 15.58 -6.30 -5.97
CA VAL A 297 16.12 -7.01 -4.79
C VAL A 297 17.34 -6.28 -4.24
N ALA A 298 18.30 -5.92 -5.11
CA ALA A 298 19.52 -5.20 -4.70
C ALA A 298 19.22 -3.80 -4.16
N ALA A 299 18.30 -3.07 -4.80
CA ALA A 299 17.85 -1.77 -4.34
C ALA A 299 17.23 -1.84 -2.93
N SER A 300 16.40 -2.85 -2.68
CA SER A 300 15.78 -3.04 -1.36
C SER A 300 16.79 -3.47 -0.29
N LEU A 301 17.77 -4.32 -0.63
CA LEU A 301 18.89 -4.64 0.26
C LEU A 301 19.65 -3.37 0.66
N LYS A 302 19.98 -2.51 -0.30
CA LYS A 302 20.68 -1.25 -0.04
C LYS A 302 19.81 -0.31 0.81
N ALA A 303 18.52 -0.24 0.57
CA ALA A 303 17.60 0.54 1.40
C ALA A 303 17.64 0.08 2.87
N ILE A 304 17.55 -1.23 3.13
CA ILE A 304 17.62 -1.79 4.49
C ILE A 304 18.98 -1.49 5.14
N GLU A 305 20.08 -1.61 4.39
CA GLU A 305 21.43 -1.25 4.86
C GLU A 305 21.50 0.21 5.32
N LEU A 306 21.04 1.16 4.49
CA LEU A 306 21.01 2.59 4.81
C LEU A 306 20.17 2.90 6.04
N LEU A 307 18.99 2.27 6.17
CA LEU A 307 18.09 2.47 7.30
C LEU A 307 18.60 1.84 8.59
N SER A 308 19.39 0.78 8.50
CA SER A 308 20.04 0.15 9.63
C SER A 308 21.24 0.96 10.14
N ALA A 309 21.92 1.69 9.25
CA ALA A 309 23.10 2.47 9.56
C ALA A 309 22.80 3.84 10.18
N SER A 310 21.61 4.43 9.92
CA SER A 310 21.30 5.81 10.33
C SER A 310 19.81 6.02 10.59
N THR A 311 19.50 6.88 11.58
CA THR A 311 18.15 7.35 11.88
C THR A 311 17.79 8.65 11.14
N THR A 312 18.76 9.31 10.50
CA THR A 312 18.64 10.67 9.96
C THR A 312 17.40 10.88 9.08
N LEU A 313 17.07 9.91 8.20
CA LEU A 313 15.90 10.03 7.32
C LEU A 313 14.59 9.91 8.11
N ARG A 314 14.54 9.02 9.10
CA ARG A 314 13.36 8.84 9.98
C ARG A 314 13.12 10.07 10.84
N ASP A 315 14.18 10.59 11.46
CA ASP A 315 14.12 11.77 12.33
C ASP A 315 13.65 13.00 11.53
N ARG A 316 14.19 13.18 10.32
CA ARG A 316 13.75 14.24 9.40
C ARG A 316 12.28 14.09 9.02
N LEU A 317 11.86 12.88 8.65
CA LEU A 317 10.46 12.61 8.30
C LEU A 317 9.52 12.93 9.45
N ALA A 318 9.85 12.51 10.67
CA ALA A 318 9.07 12.80 11.88
C ALA A 318 8.95 14.31 12.13
N SER A 319 10.09 15.04 12.07
CA SER A 319 10.12 16.50 12.23
C SER A 319 9.28 17.21 11.15
N HIS A 320 9.43 16.82 9.88
CA HIS A 320 8.64 17.38 8.78
C HIS A 320 7.15 17.11 8.95
N THR A 321 6.79 15.92 9.42
CA THR A 321 5.39 15.52 9.65
C THR A 321 4.77 16.38 10.73
N GLN A 322 5.42 16.50 11.87
CA GLN A 322 4.94 17.35 12.98
C GLN A 322 4.77 18.80 12.52
N TYR A 323 5.82 19.38 11.92
CA TYR A 323 5.80 20.74 11.42
C TYR A 323 4.64 20.99 10.44
N PHE A 324 4.50 20.13 9.43
CA PHE A 324 3.45 20.30 8.42
C PHE A 324 2.05 20.19 9.00
N ARG A 325 1.80 19.25 9.93
CA ARG A 325 0.51 19.11 10.63
C ARG A 325 0.15 20.37 11.43
N GLU A 326 1.12 20.92 12.17
CA GLU A 326 0.96 22.15 12.95
C GLU A 326 0.60 23.33 12.03
N GLN A 327 1.35 23.53 10.94
CA GLN A 327 1.11 24.61 9.99
C GLN A 327 -0.26 24.47 9.31
N MET A 328 -0.63 23.28 8.84
CA MET A 328 -1.91 23.04 8.17
C MET A 328 -3.10 23.25 9.10
N SER A 329 -3.00 22.84 10.36
CA SER A 329 -4.01 23.15 11.38
C SER A 329 -4.06 24.65 11.68
N GLY A 330 -2.91 25.32 11.73
CA GLY A 330 -2.79 26.75 11.99
C GLY A 330 -3.46 27.63 10.92
N VAL A 331 -3.50 27.18 9.67
CA VAL A 331 -4.24 27.90 8.59
C VAL A 331 -5.74 27.53 8.54
N GLY A 332 -6.22 26.77 9.52
CA GLY A 332 -7.64 26.42 9.69
C GLY A 332 -8.14 25.37 8.69
N LEU A 333 -7.30 24.49 8.21
CA LEU A 333 -7.71 23.30 7.48
C LEU A 333 -7.95 22.15 8.47
N GLU A 334 -9.01 21.39 8.26
CA GLU A 334 -9.32 20.23 9.08
C GLU A 334 -8.34 19.07 8.74
N VAL A 335 -7.42 18.81 9.66
CA VAL A 335 -6.44 17.73 9.57
C VAL A 335 -6.77 16.67 10.59
N LEU A 336 -6.89 15.41 10.16
CA LEU A 336 -7.09 14.31 11.11
C LEU A 336 -5.89 14.21 12.08
N PRO A 337 -6.14 14.02 13.39
CA PRO A 337 -5.06 13.88 14.36
C PRO A 337 -4.21 12.64 14.07
N GLY A 338 -2.95 12.67 14.51
CA GLY A 338 -2.01 11.55 14.31
C GLY A 338 -0.58 12.03 14.18
N GLU A 339 0.33 11.08 14.11
CA GLU A 339 1.78 11.29 14.01
C GLU A 339 2.38 10.76 12.69
N HIS A 340 1.57 10.07 11.89
CA HIS A 340 2.01 9.46 10.65
C HIS A 340 2.21 10.51 9.54
N PRO A 341 3.19 10.32 8.62
CA PRO A 341 3.45 11.23 7.48
C PRO A 341 2.34 11.25 6.41
N ILE A 342 1.34 10.41 6.49
CA ILE A 342 0.07 10.61 5.81
C ILE A 342 -0.70 11.69 6.58
N VAL A 343 -0.98 12.82 5.92
CA VAL A 343 -1.70 13.96 6.52
C VAL A 343 -2.96 14.24 5.71
N PRO A 344 -4.10 13.66 6.08
CA PRO A 344 -5.37 13.88 5.38
C PRO A 344 -5.93 15.27 5.70
N ILE A 345 -6.32 16.00 4.67
CA ILE A 345 -7.02 17.28 4.76
C ILE A 345 -8.46 17.02 4.39
N MET A 346 -9.36 17.07 5.38
CA MET A 346 -10.75 16.68 5.22
C MET A 346 -11.54 17.77 4.49
N LEU A 347 -12.31 17.38 3.49
CA LEU A 347 -13.10 18.29 2.67
C LEU A 347 -14.57 17.87 2.59
N GLY A 348 -14.88 16.58 2.86
CA GLY A 348 -16.21 16.00 2.82
C GLY A 348 -16.76 15.78 1.41
N ASP A 349 -16.73 16.80 0.56
CA ASP A 349 -17.28 16.77 -0.81
C ASP A 349 -16.24 16.34 -1.86
N ALA A 350 -16.63 15.40 -2.74
CA ALA A 350 -15.74 14.83 -3.77
C ALA A 350 -15.36 15.86 -4.84
N THR A 351 -16.29 16.71 -5.25
CA THR A 351 -16.06 17.75 -6.25
C THR A 351 -15.11 18.80 -5.71
N LEU A 352 -15.26 19.18 -4.44
CA LEU A 352 -14.37 20.11 -3.75
C LEU A 352 -12.96 19.54 -3.67
N ALA A 353 -12.81 18.26 -3.33
CA ALA A 353 -11.50 17.59 -3.27
C ALA A 353 -10.81 17.56 -4.65
N SER A 354 -11.55 17.25 -5.72
CA SER A 354 -11.03 17.29 -7.09
C SER A 354 -10.60 18.69 -7.50
N ARG A 355 -11.44 19.70 -7.28
CA ARG A 355 -11.13 21.11 -7.59
C ARG A 355 -9.92 21.62 -6.79
N MET A 356 -9.82 21.24 -5.54
CA MET A 356 -8.67 21.60 -4.71
C MET A 356 -7.39 20.98 -5.27
N ALA A 357 -7.40 19.70 -5.64
CA ALA A 357 -6.26 19.01 -6.23
C ALA A 357 -5.80 19.68 -7.56
N ASP A 358 -6.73 20.08 -8.42
CA ASP A 358 -6.42 20.75 -9.68
C ASP A 358 -5.81 22.15 -9.44
N HIS A 359 -6.39 22.94 -8.54
CA HIS A 359 -5.82 24.26 -8.21
C HIS A 359 -4.46 24.16 -7.50
N MET A 360 -4.23 23.13 -6.70
CA MET A 360 -2.92 22.90 -6.10
C MET A 360 -1.88 22.55 -7.18
N LEU A 361 -2.24 21.73 -8.18
CA LEU A 361 -1.36 21.40 -9.29
C LEU A 361 -0.99 22.66 -10.09
N GLU A 362 -1.98 23.49 -10.47
CA GLU A 362 -1.76 24.78 -11.14
C GLU A 362 -0.74 25.69 -10.40
N ARG A 363 -0.66 25.51 -9.08
CA ARG A 363 0.20 26.30 -8.19
C ARG A 363 1.50 25.59 -7.81
N GLY A 364 1.85 24.51 -8.49
CA GLY A 364 3.13 23.83 -8.29
C GLY A 364 3.15 22.80 -7.14
N VAL A 365 1.99 22.35 -6.67
CA VAL A 365 1.90 21.30 -5.64
C VAL A 365 1.05 20.14 -6.16
N TYR A 366 1.67 18.96 -6.31
CA TYR A 366 1.02 17.76 -6.78
C TYR A 366 0.37 16.99 -5.61
N VAL A 367 -0.94 17.05 -5.54
CA VAL A 367 -1.79 16.32 -4.61
C VAL A 367 -2.96 15.67 -5.36
N ILE A 368 -3.58 14.66 -4.75
CA ILE A 368 -4.75 13.96 -5.29
C ILE A 368 -5.90 14.02 -4.28
N GLY A 369 -7.11 14.27 -4.80
CA GLY A 369 -8.35 14.10 -4.04
C GLY A 369 -8.76 12.63 -3.99
N PHE A 370 -9.11 12.17 -2.81
CA PHE A 370 -9.67 10.84 -2.59
C PHE A 370 -11.15 10.95 -2.23
N SER A 371 -11.97 10.17 -2.92
CA SER A 371 -13.42 10.10 -2.74
C SER A 371 -13.91 8.64 -2.87
N PHE A 372 -15.20 8.43 -2.76
CA PHE A 372 -15.79 7.11 -3.01
C PHE A 372 -15.34 6.54 -4.39
N PRO A 373 -15.07 5.23 -4.53
CA PRO A 373 -15.21 4.16 -3.52
C PRO A 373 -13.97 3.95 -2.62
N VAL A 374 -12.92 4.76 -2.77
CA VAL A 374 -11.65 4.61 -2.03
C VAL A 374 -11.82 5.00 -0.56
N VAL A 375 -12.67 5.99 -0.30
CA VAL A 375 -13.09 6.40 1.04
C VAL A 375 -14.63 6.48 1.10
N PRO A 376 -15.27 6.40 2.27
CA PRO A 376 -16.73 6.48 2.37
C PRO A 376 -17.29 7.79 1.78
N ARG A 377 -18.57 7.75 1.34
CA ARG A 377 -19.27 8.98 0.89
C ARG A 377 -19.32 10.01 2.00
N GLY A 378 -19.10 11.28 1.66
CA GLY A 378 -19.09 12.37 2.64
C GLY A 378 -17.77 12.55 3.39
N THR A 379 -16.75 11.75 3.09
CA THR A 379 -15.42 11.82 3.73
C THR A 379 -14.29 12.07 2.74
N ALA A 380 -14.60 12.76 1.63
CA ALA A 380 -13.58 13.11 0.64
C ALA A 380 -12.49 14.00 1.23
N ARG A 381 -11.26 13.81 0.77
CA ARG A 381 -10.08 14.46 1.32
C ARG A 381 -8.99 14.64 0.29
N ILE A 382 -8.06 15.57 0.56
CA ILE A 382 -6.72 15.53 -0.03
C ILE A 382 -5.83 14.73 0.93
N ARG A 383 -5.21 13.65 0.42
CA ARG A 383 -4.23 12.90 1.20
C ARG A 383 -2.84 13.36 0.84
N THR A 384 -2.25 14.21 1.69
CA THR A 384 -0.83 14.58 1.54
C THR A 384 0.06 13.53 2.18
N GLN A 385 1.22 13.30 1.58
CA GLN A 385 2.25 12.39 2.07
C GLN A 385 3.58 13.12 2.15
N LEU A 386 4.17 13.16 3.35
CA LEU A 386 5.46 13.77 3.60
C LEU A 386 6.57 12.80 3.22
N SER A 387 7.72 13.38 2.84
CA SER A 387 8.94 12.64 2.55
C SER A 387 10.12 13.30 3.27
N ALA A 388 11.07 12.48 3.69
CA ALA A 388 12.35 12.96 4.18
C ALA A 388 13.15 13.73 3.11
N ALA A 389 12.78 13.57 1.83
CA ALA A 389 13.39 14.31 0.72
C ALA A 389 12.84 15.73 0.55
N HIS A 390 11.70 16.08 1.16
CA HIS A 390 11.24 17.47 1.19
C HIS A 390 12.24 18.33 1.99
N ARG A 391 12.37 19.59 1.62
CA ARG A 391 13.09 20.61 2.39
C ARG A 391 12.09 21.44 3.19
N ALA A 392 12.55 22.18 4.19
CA ALA A 392 11.68 23.06 4.97
C ALA A 392 10.94 24.08 4.09
N GLU A 393 11.64 24.66 3.12
CA GLU A 393 11.08 25.61 2.17
C GLU A 393 9.98 25.00 1.28
N ASP A 394 10.08 23.70 0.97
CA ASP A 394 9.06 22.97 0.20
C ASP A 394 7.77 22.83 1.00
N LEU A 395 7.88 22.60 2.32
CA LEU A 395 6.73 22.53 3.25
C LEU A 395 6.06 23.90 3.39
N ASP A 396 6.84 24.96 3.61
CA ASP A 396 6.35 26.33 3.71
C ASP A 396 5.61 26.75 2.44
N PHE A 397 6.21 26.44 1.29
CA PHE A 397 5.59 26.71 -0.01
C PHE A 397 4.25 25.96 -0.12
N ALA A 398 4.19 24.66 0.20
CA ALA A 398 2.96 23.89 0.12
C ALA A 398 1.87 24.47 1.03
N VAL A 399 2.18 24.82 2.29
CA VAL A 399 1.25 25.42 3.23
C VAL A 399 0.69 26.75 2.69
N ALA A 400 1.56 27.60 2.10
CA ALA A 400 1.14 28.86 1.48
C ALA A 400 0.18 28.62 0.30
N GLN A 401 0.44 27.59 -0.55
CA GLN A 401 -0.46 27.25 -1.64
C GLN A 401 -1.80 26.71 -1.14
N PHE A 402 -1.81 25.81 -0.14
CA PHE A 402 -3.03 25.34 0.50
C PHE A 402 -3.87 26.50 1.06
N THR A 403 -3.24 27.45 1.74
CA THR A 403 -3.89 28.66 2.26
C THR A 403 -4.54 29.48 1.13
N ALA A 404 -3.81 29.71 0.04
CA ALA A 404 -4.32 30.47 -1.11
C ALA A 404 -5.50 29.76 -1.80
N VAL A 405 -5.42 28.43 -1.98
CA VAL A 405 -6.49 27.63 -2.59
C VAL A 405 -7.69 27.51 -1.67
N LYS A 406 -7.50 27.36 -0.36
CA LYS A 406 -8.57 27.42 0.66
C LYS A 406 -9.39 28.69 0.48
N LYS A 407 -8.72 29.86 0.45
CA LYS A 407 -9.37 31.17 0.24
C LYS A 407 -10.09 31.26 -1.11
N LYS A 408 -9.48 30.78 -2.20
CA LYS A 408 -10.07 30.77 -3.55
C LYS A 408 -11.35 29.95 -3.62
N LEU A 409 -11.39 28.84 -2.89
CA LEU A 409 -12.55 27.91 -2.87
C LEU A 409 -13.58 28.27 -1.84
N GLY A 410 -13.36 29.28 -0.98
CA GLY A 410 -14.29 29.71 0.06
C GLY A 410 -14.45 28.66 1.19
N ILE A 411 -13.40 27.88 1.44
CA ILE A 411 -13.41 26.91 2.55
C ILE A 411 -13.20 27.68 3.87
N SER A 412 -14.12 27.53 4.79
CA SER A 412 -14.11 28.19 6.11
C SER A 412 -13.02 27.66 7.04
#